data_06c011d4b2724558fa22852963ece788
#
_entry.id   06c011d4b2724558fa22852963ece788
#
_cell.length_a   1.000
_cell.length_b   1.000
_cell.length_c   1.000
_cell.angle_alpha   90.00
_cell.angle_beta   90.00
_cell.angle_gamma   90.00
#
_symmetry.space_group_name_H-M   'P 1'
#
loop_
_entity.id
_entity.type
_entity.pdbx_description
1 polymer ?
#
loop_
_entity_poly.entity_id
_entity_poly.type
_entity_poly.pdbx_seq_one_letter_code
_entity_poly.pdbx_strand_id
1 'polypeptide(L)'
;MPVASEEDIVRAICTDKWDGQRAAPSLFKGENTSVSRLAVIPLADHWDLFRKHVENPPERRLEFIGEINVGQLQKIGRGYGDPTELTVEPKPEDWNPAHAEIPQKISRGLANQIVRALKIHPPPNEVLHSARK
;
A
#
# COMPACT_ATOMS: atom_id res chain seq x y z
N MET A 1 19.41 -6.28 1.57
CA MET A 1 19.42 -4.83 1.87
C MET A 1 18.00 -4.32 2.00
N PRO A 2 17.65 -3.62 3.06
CA PRO A 2 16.32 -3.01 3.16
C PRO A 2 16.08 -1.99 2.04
N VAL A 3 14.83 -1.75 1.74
CA VAL A 3 14.43 -0.70 0.81
C VAL A 3 14.81 0.66 1.41
N ALA A 4 15.39 1.53 0.60
CA ALA A 4 15.89 2.81 1.06
C ALA A 4 14.75 3.73 1.52
N SER A 5 15.05 4.61 2.48
CA SER A 5 14.05 5.53 3.05
C SER A 5 13.51 6.53 2.03
N GLU A 6 14.24 6.78 0.93
CA GLU A 6 13.80 7.69 -0.12
C GLU A 6 12.74 7.07 -1.03
N GLU A 7 12.61 5.75 -1.04
CA GLU A 7 11.66 5.09 -1.94
C GLU A 7 10.22 5.24 -1.47
N ASP A 8 9.32 5.19 -2.43
CA ASP A 8 7.88 5.16 -2.16
C ASP A 8 7.35 3.76 -2.42
N ILE A 9 6.45 3.33 -1.54
CA ILE A 9 5.81 2.03 -1.65
C ILE A 9 4.31 2.21 -1.74
N VAL A 10 3.64 1.23 -2.35
CA VAL A 10 2.20 1.26 -2.53
C VAL A 10 1.56 -0.02 -2.03
N ARG A 11 0.28 0.07 -1.76
CA ARG A 11 -0.54 -1.07 -1.40
C ARG A 11 -1.90 -0.93 -2.06
N ALA A 12 -2.42 -2.03 -2.60
CA ALA A 12 -3.76 -2.06 -3.19
C ALA A 12 -4.81 -1.86 -2.09
N ILE A 13 -5.80 -1.01 -2.36
CA ILE A 13 -6.93 -0.80 -1.45
C ILE A 13 -8.18 -1.29 -2.17
N CYS A 14 -8.67 -2.44 -1.76
CA CYS A 14 -9.86 -3.03 -2.34
C CYS A 14 -11.11 -2.67 -1.52
N THR A 15 -12.28 -2.99 -2.05
CA THR A 15 -13.56 -2.62 -1.45
C THR A 15 -13.70 -3.08 0.00
N ASP A 16 -13.12 -4.21 0.35
CA ASP A 16 -13.18 -4.74 1.72
C ASP A 16 -12.32 -3.95 2.72
N LYS A 17 -11.47 -3.04 2.24
CA LYS A 17 -10.59 -2.22 3.08
C LYS A 17 -10.84 -0.72 2.91
N TRP A 18 -11.99 -0.35 2.35
CA TRP A 18 -12.35 1.05 2.12
C TRP A 18 -13.75 1.31 2.65
N ASP A 19 -13.90 2.31 3.52
CA ASP A 19 -15.19 2.60 4.16
C ASP A 19 -15.98 3.74 3.50
N GLY A 20 -15.52 4.22 2.36
CA GLY A 20 -16.10 5.37 1.68
C GLY A 20 -15.34 6.67 1.90
N GLN A 21 -14.47 6.71 2.91
CA GLN A 21 -13.68 7.91 3.24
C GLN A 21 -12.21 7.60 3.43
N ARG A 22 -11.88 6.43 3.96
CA ARG A 22 -10.49 6.07 4.24
C ARG A 22 -10.28 4.56 4.22
N ALA A 23 -9.01 4.18 4.16
CA ALA A 23 -8.63 2.78 4.23
C ALA A 23 -8.76 2.27 5.68
N ALA A 24 -9.12 0.99 5.79
CA ALA A 24 -9.21 0.34 7.10
C ALA A 24 -7.82 0.13 7.70
N PRO A 25 -7.66 0.23 9.04
CA PRO A 25 -6.38 -0.08 9.68
C PRO A 25 -5.87 -1.49 9.37
N SER A 26 -6.77 -2.44 9.18
CA SER A 26 -6.40 -3.82 8.87
C SER A 26 -5.59 -3.95 7.58
N LEU A 27 -5.54 -2.90 6.74
CA LEU A 27 -4.69 -2.87 5.57
C LEU A 27 -3.20 -3.03 5.95
N PHE A 28 -2.79 -2.49 7.10
CA PHE A 28 -1.40 -2.54 7.57
C PHE A 28 -1.20 -3.29 8.88
N LYS A 29 -2.27 -3.73 9.54
CA LYS A 29 -2.16 -4.43 10.80
C LYS A 29 -1.59 -5.83 10.61
N GLY A 30 -0.72 -6.26 11.53
CA GLY A 30 -0.19 -7.61 11.54
C GLY A 30 1.27 -7.67 11.14
N GLU A 31 1.76 -8.88 10.86
CA GLU A 31 3.13 -9.12 10.45
C GLU A 31 3.24 -9.36 8.95
N ASN A 32 4.42 -9.13 8.41
CA ASN A 32 4.71 -9.41 7.00
C ASN A 32 3.72 -8.74 6.04
N THR A 33 3.47 -7.47 6.29
CA THR A 33 2.56 -6.67 5.45
C THR A 33 3.15 -6.51 4.05
N SER A 34 2.41 -6.95 3.05
CA SER A 34 2.85 -6.86 1.65
C SER A 34 2.74 -5.44 1.13
N VAL A 35 3.77 -4.98 0.46
CA VAL A 35 3.80 -3.69 -0.23
C VAL A 35 4.49 -3.86 -1.57
N SER A 36 4.45 -2.84 -2.41
CA SER A 36 5.08 -2.89 -3.73
C SER A 36 5.86 -1.61 -3.98
N ARG A 37 7.01 -1.74 -4.64
CA ARG A 37 7.98 -0.64 -4.79
C ARG A 37 7.78 0.13 -6.08
N LEU A 38 7.52 1.43 -5.98
CA LEU A 38 7.39 2.28 -7.15
C LEU A 38 8.70 2.45 -7.94
N ALA A 39 9.83 2.26 -7.28
CA ALA A 39 11.13 2.32 -7.94
C ALA A 39 11.34 1.15 -8.92
N VAL A 40 10.62 0.06 -8.74
CA VAL A 40 10.76 -1.13 -9.58
C VAL A 40 9.70 -1.18 -10.67
N ILE A 41 8.45 -0.84 -10.34
CA ILE A 41 7.32 -0.80 -11.29
C ILE A 41 6.60 0.53 -11.11
N PRO A 42 6.35 1.29 -12.19
CA PRO A 42 5.64 2.57 -12.08
C PRO A 42 4.19 2.39 -11.61
N LEU A 43 3.62 3.45 -11.07
CA LEU A 43 2.27 3.44 -10.53
C LEU A 43 1.24 2.96 -11.57
N ALA A 44 1.34 3.45 -12.80
CA ALA A 44 0.39 3.08 -13.86
C ALA A 44 0.34 1.56 -14.07
N ASP A 45 1.48 0.90 -14.02
CA ASP A 45 1.56 -0.54 -14.22
C ASP A 45 1.05 -1.32 -13.01
N HIS A 46 1.10 -0.71 -11.83
CA HIS A 46 0.55 -1.35 -10.62
C HIS A 46 -0.96 -1.54 -10.71
N TRP A 47 -1.68 -0.65 -11.41
CA TRP A 47 -3.13 -0.82 -11.58
C TRP A 47 -3.46 -2.12 -12.29
N ASP A 48 -2.76 -2.42 -13.38
CA ASP A 48 -2.97 -3.67 -14.12
C ASP A 48 -2.54 -4.88 -13.30
N LEU A 49 -1.40 -4.76 -12.63
CA LEU A 49 -0.85 -5.83 -11.81
C LEU A 49 -1.82 -6.22 -10.70
N PHE A 50 -2.34 -5.24 -9.97
CA PHE A 50 -3.24 -5.49 -8.86
C PHE A 50 -4.61 -5.99 -9.33
N ARG A 51 -5.11 -5.49 -10.46
CA ARG A 51 -6.36 -6.00 -11.02
C ARG A 51 -6.25 -7.48 -11.37
N LYS A 52 -5.12 -7.87 -11.90
CA LYS A 52 -4.90 -9.25 -12.33
C LYS A 52 -4.69 -10.21 -11.15
N HIS A 53 -4.01 -9.77 -10.10
CA HIS A 53 -3.51 -10.67 -9.06
C HIS A 53 -4.13 -10.46 -7.68
N VAL A 54 -4.72 -9.31 -7.40
CA VAL A 54 -5.22 -8.97 -6.07
C VAL A 54 -6.74 -8.92 -6.01
N GLU A 55 -7.39 -8.49 -7.10
CA GLU A 55 -8.85 -8.44 -7.14
C GLU A 55 -9.45 -9.85 -7.08
N ASN A 56 -10.63 -9.92 -6.50
CA ASN A 56 -11.48 -11.12 -6.51
C ASN A 56 -12.94 -10.66 -6.58
N PRO A 57 -13.40 -10.14 -7.75
CA PRO A 57 -14.76 -9.65 -7.88
C PRO A 57 -15.79 -10.77 -7.70
N PRO A 58 -17.02 -10.45 -7.23
CA PRO A 58 -17.46 -9.08 -6.90
C PRO A 58 -17.12 -8.62 -5.50
N GLU A 59 -16.62 -9.50 -4.61
CA GLU A 59 -16.41 -9.18 -3.21
C GLU A 59 -15.23 -8.24 -2.98
N ARG A 60 -14.21 -8.37 -3.81
CA ARG A 60 -12.98 -7.59 -3.66
C ARG A 60 -12.61 -6.93 -4.97
N ARG A 61 -12.96 -5.67 -5.10
CA ARG A 61 -12.60 -4.85 -6.26
C ARG A 61 -11.55 -3.83 -5.87
N LEU A 62 -10.59 -3.60 -6.75
CA LEU A 62 -9.57 -2.57 -6.54
C LEU A 62 -10.21 -1.19 -6.66
N GLU A 63 -10.20 -0.43 -5.56
CA GLU A 63 -10.78 0.91 -5.52
C GLU A 63 -9.72 2.00 -5.65
N PHE A 64 -8.63 1.86 -4.91
CA PHE A 64 -7.57 2.86 -4.84
C PHE A 64 -6.22 2.18 -4.67
N ILE A 65 -5.17 2.95 -4.85
CA ILE A 65 -3.82 2.57 -4.46
C ILE A 65 -3.36 3.57 -3.42
N GLY A 66 -2.89 3.07 -2.28
CA GLY A 66 -2.32 3.92 -1.23
C GLY A 66 -0.80 3.93 -1.33
N GLU A 67 -0.22 5.11 -1.26
CA GLU A 67 1.22 5.32 -1.35
C GLU A 67 1.75 5.95 -0.08
N ILE A 68 2.92 5.50 0.38
CA ILE A 68 3.63 6.14 1.46
C ILE A 68 5.14 6.04 1.21
N ASN A 69 5.87 7.08 1.61
CA ASN A 69 7.33 7.08 1.57
C ASN A 69 7.87 6.22 2.71
N VAL A 70 8.90 5.43 2.44
CA VAL A 70 9.48 4.52 3.45
C VAL A 70 9.99 5.29 4.67
N GLY A 71 10.69 6.41 4.45
CA GLY A 71 11.18 7.24 5.57
C GLY A 71 10.04 7.78 6.43
N GLN A 72 8.94 8.17 5.81
CA GLN A 72 7.75 8.63 6.54
C GLN A 72 7.14 7.49 7.36
N LEU A 73 7.04 6.31 6.77
CA LEU A 73 6.56 5.11 7.47
C LEU A 73 7.41 4.84 8.71
N GLN A 74 8.73 4.91 8.58
CA GLN A 74 9.65 4.69 9.69
C GLN A 74 9.48 5.74 10.78
N LYS A 75 9.30 7.00 10.38
CA LYS A 75 9.09 8.09 11.32
C LYS A 75 7.80 7.89 12.11
N ILE A 76 6.73 7.45 11.45
CA ILE A 76 5.47 7.15 12.13
C ILE A 76 5.68 6.04 13.17
N GLY A 77 6.41 4.98 12.80
CA GLY A 77 6.69 3.88 13.73
C GLY A 77 7.46 4.33 14.96
N ARG A 78 8.49 5.15 14.78
CA ARG A 78 9.30 5.65 15.91
C ARG A 78 8.53 6.60 16.80
N GLY A 79 7.61 7.37 16.23
CA GLY A 79 6.83 8.36 16.97
C GLY A 79 5.58 7.80 17.66
N TYR A 80 5.25 6.55 17.40
CA TYR A 80 4.10 5.92 18.04
C TYR A 80 4.35 5.73 19.54
N GLY A 81 3.29 5.72 20.33
CA GLY A 81 3.39 5.59 21.80
C GLY A 81 4.15 4.35 22.25
N ASP A 82 4.08 3.27 21.48
CA ASP A 82 4.92 2.08 21.64
C ASP A 82 5.82 2.00 20.40
N PRO A 83 7.01 2.61 20.46
CA PRO A 83 7.82 2.80 19.27
C PRO A 83 8.20 1.48 18.59
N THR A 84 8.11 1.47 17.27
CA THR A 84 8.43 0.32 16.45
C THR A 84 9.36 0.75 15.32
N GLU A 85 10.49 0.07 15.19
CA GLU A 85 11.41 0.32 14.09
C GLU A 85 10.94 -0.49 12.89
N LEU A 86 10.30 0.17 11.93
CA LEU A 86 9.76 -0.49 10.74
C LEU A 86 10.82 -0.52 9.63
N THR A 87 10.91 -1.64 8.95
CA THR A 87 11.75 -1.79 7.76
C THR A 87 10.91 -2.33 6.62
N VAL A 88 11.36 -2.08 5.40
CA VAL A 88 10.74 -2.66 4.20
C VAL A 88 11.79 -3.53 3.53
N GLU A 89 11.52 -4.82 3.42
CA GLU A 89 12.47 -5.80 2.90
C GLU A 89 12.04 -6.25 1.51
N PRO A 90 12.93 -6.17 0.50
CA PRO A 90 12.60 -6.67 -0.83
C PRO A 90 12.28 -8.17 -0.77
N LYS A 91 11.20 -8.55 -1.42
CA LYS A 91 10.79 -9.95 -1.50
C LYS A 91 10.11 -10.21 -2.84
N PRO A 92 10.87 -10.15 -3.95
CA PRO A 92 10.29 -10.30 -5.28
C PRO A 92 9.52 -11.60 -5.43
N GLU A 93 8.41 -11.54 -6.15
CA GLU A 93 7.59 -12.69 -6.47
C GLU A 93 7.47 -12.81 -8.00
N ASP A 94 7.17 -14.02 -8.49
CA ASP A 94 7.09 -14.27 -9.93
C ASP A 94 6.13 -13.31 -10.63
N TRP A 95 4.99 -13.04 -9.98
CA TRP A 95 3.98 -12.14 -10.57
C TRP A 95 4.26 -10.67 -10.26
N ASN A 96 5.17 -10.37 -9.33
CA ASN A 96 5.47 -8.99 -8.94
C ASN A 96 6.92 -8.84 -8.50
N PRO A 97 7.82 -8.43 -9.41
CA PRO A 97 9.23 -8.20 -9.04
C PRO A 97 9.41 -7.03 -8.06
N ALA A 98 8.40 -6.17 -7.91
CA ALA A 98 8.45 -5.03 -7.00
C ALA A 98 7.98 -5.38 -5.57
N HIS A 99 7.54 -6.61 -5.34
CA HIS A 99 7.00 -7.01 -4.03
C HIS A 99 8.05 -6.87 -2.93
N ALA A 100 7.59 -6.37 -1.79
CA ALA A 100 8.38 -6.22 -0.57
C ALA A 100 7.46 -6.44 0.62
N GLU A 101 8.03 -6.55 1.81
CA GLU A 101 7.26 -6.75 3.03
C GLU A 101 7.77 -5.88 4.16
N ILE A 102 6.85 -5.51 5.03
CA ILE A 102 7.16 -4.92 6.33
C ILE A 102 7.09 -6.08 7.32
N PRO A 103 8.23 -6.63 7.77
CA PRO A 103 8.21 -7.86 8.57
C PRO A 103 7.74 -7.67 10.00
N GLN A 104 7.88 -6.47 10.56
CA GLN A 104 7.54 -6.21 11.95
C GLN A 104 6.04 -6.26 12.18
N LYS A 105 5.65 -6.63 13.40
CA LYS A 105 4.25 -6.63 13.79
C LYS A 105 3.75 -5.19 13.96
N ILE A 106 2.69 -4.85 13.24
CA ILE A 106 2.06 -3.53 13.32
C ILE A 106 0.76 -3.68 14.10
N SER A 107 0.65 -2.95 15.21
CA SER A 107 -0.56 -2.93 16.03
C SER A 107 -1.67 -2.16 15.31
N ARG A 108 -2.91 -2.36 15.75
CA ARG A 108 -4.05 -1.65 15.16
C ARG A 108 -3.89 -0.12 15.27
N GLY A 109 -3.41 0.38 16.41
CA GLY A 109 -3.22 1.82 16.59
C GLY A 109 -2.17 2.39 15.67
N LEU A 110 -1.04 1.69 15.54
CA LEU A 110 0.01 2.11 14.61
C LEU A 110 -0.49 2.03 13.17
N ALA A 111 -1.19 0.95 12.82
CA ALA A 111 -1.77 0.81 11.48
C ALA A 111 -2.72 1.95 11.15
N ASN A 112 -3.51 2.39 12.12
CA ASN A 112 -4.42 3.52 11.93
C ASN A 112 -3.65 4.81 11.57
N GLN A 113 -2.51 5.05 12.22
CA GLN A 113 -1.69 6.21 11.88
C GLN A 113 -1.08 6.10 10.49
N ILE A 114 -0.68 4.90 10.10
CA ILE A 114 -0.11 4.68 8.77
C ILE A 114 -1.16 4.95 7.68
N VAL A 115 -2.37 4.39 7.81
CA VAL A 115 -3.40 4.58 6.78
C VAL A 115 -3.83 6.04 6.66
N ARG A 116 -3.77 6.81 7.73
CA ARG A 116 -4.07 8.24 7.68
C ARG A 116 -3.03 9.04 6.91
N ALA A 117 -1.82 8.52 6.80
CA ALA A 117 -0.73 9.19 6.10
C ALA A 117 -0.64 8.80 4.62
N LEU A 118 -1.44 7.85 4.17
CA LEU A 118 -1.39 7.39 2.78
C LEU A 118 -1.83 8.47 1.82
N LYS A 119 -1.10 8.59 0.71
CA LYS A 119 -1.56 9.33 -0.46
C LYS A 119 -2.45 8.38 -1.25
N ILE A 120 -3.69 8.76 -1.46
CA ILE A 120 -4.68 7.90 -2.12
C ILE A 120 -4.75 8.26 -3.61
N HIS A 121 -4.51 7.25 -4.45
CA HIS A 121 -4.57 7.39 -5.89
C HIS A 121 -5.86 6.78 -6.43
N PRO A 122 -6.69 7.57 -7.14
CA PRO A 122 -7.88 7.03 -7.82
C PRO A 122 -7.49 6.29 -9.10
N PRO A 123 -8.38 5.47 -9.65
CA PRO A 123 -8.12 4.79 -10.92
C PRO A 123 -7.87 5.80 -12.05
N PRO A 124 -6.80 5.62 -12.82
CA PRO A 124 -6.40 6.65 -13.79
C PRO A 124 -7.34 6.79 -14.99
N ASN A 125 -7.94 5.70 -15.45
CA ASN A 125 -8.68 5.73 -16.70
C ASN A 125 -10.15 6.13 -16.57
N GLU A 126 -10.70 6.07 -15.38
CA GLU A 126 -12.11 6.40 -15.19
C GLU A 126 -12.40 7.85 -15.48
N VAL A 127 -11.48 8.72 -15.10
CA VAL A 127 -11.62 10.14 -15.37
C VAL A 127 -11.69 10.40 -16.86
N LEU A 128 -10.80 9.77 -17.63
CA LEU A 128 -10.76 9.95 -19.08
C LEU A 128 -12.01 9.40 -19.75
N HIS A 129 -12.49 8.26 -19.32
CA HIS A 129 -13.72 7.69 -19.85
C HIS A 129 -14.91 8.60 -19.60
N SER A 130 -15.00 9.09 -18.38
CA SER A 130 -16.09 9.99 -18.01
C SER A 130 -16.06 11.26 -18.85
N ALA A 131 -14.89 11.80 -19.08
CA ALA A 131 -14.74 13.03 -19.83
C ALA A 131 -15.16 12.90 -21.29
N ARG A 132 -15.08 11.70 -21.85
CA ARG A 132 -15.44 11.47 -23.23
C ARG A 132 -16.93 11.21 -23.45
N LYS A 133 -17.63 11.07 -22.40
CA LYS A 133 -19.06 10.83 -22.51
C LYS A 133 -19.86 12.10 -22.32
#